data_5fa9f60850554f7669432436b4e0e25a
#
_entry.id   5fa9f60850554f7669432436b4e0e25a
#
_cell.length_a   1.000
_cell.length_b   1.000
_cell.length_c   1.000
_cell.angle_alpha   90.00
_cell.angle_beta   90.00
_cell.angle_gamma   90.00
#
_symmetry.space_group_name_H-M   'P 1'
#
loop_
_entity.id
_entity.type
_entity.pdbx_description
1 polymer ?
#
loop_
_entity_poly.entity_id
_entity_poly.type
_entity_poly.pdbx_seq_one_letter_code
_entity_poly.pdbx_strand_id
1 'polypeptide(L)'
;GGAYPFVNLPCKDGQVCICGRTRDEWNRLVKAMGSPDWAELPRYQRLRAMGTQYPEEVDDLVMPWFARHTKAELEAIALEHNLIVAPIRDLVESLETPHFTDRGFLVEDEVAGQSVRTPALPFQIRDTRAAESRDITRTLLAKGSSEPWNGVPTATATPAPAEQPLTGLRVLDFGWVWSAPWVGAILGELGAEVIK
;
A
#
# COMPACT_ATOMS: atom_id res chain seq x y z
N GLY A 1 6.60 20.58 3.85
CA GLY A 1 7.63 20.10 4.71
C GLY A 1 7.12 19.58 6.03
N GLY A 2 7.33 18.32 6.27
CA GLY A 2 7.01 17.63 7.51
C GLY A 2 8.27 17.31 8.32
N ALA A 3 8.22 16.25 9.09
CA ALA A 3 9.39 15.71 9.76
C ALA A 3 10.30 15.00 8.74
N TYR A 4 11.58 14.91 9.05
CA TYR A 4 12.56 14.13 8.30
C TYR A 4 12.74 12.76 8.96
N PRO A 5 12.99 11.68 8.20
CA PRO A 5 12.97 11.60 6.74
C PRO A 5 11.57 11.38 6.17
N PHE A 6 11.30 11.98 5.02
CA PHE A 6 10.18 11.64 4.14
C PHE A 6 10.61 11.97 2.71
N VAL A 7 11.42 11.08 2.12
CA VAL A 7 12.16 11.36 0.89
C VAL A 7 12.45 10.08 0.11
N ASN A 8 12.63 10.23 -1.21
CA ASN A 8 13.17 9.18 -2.06
C ASN A 8 14.67 9.41 -2.24
N LEU A 9 15.46 8.40 -1.93
CA LEU A 9 16.90 8.45 -2.05
C LEU A 9 17.40 7.43 -3.08
N PRO A 10 18.48 7.77 -3.80
CA PRO A 10 19.14 6.82 -4.69
C PRO A 10 19.79 5.69 -3.88
N CYS A 11 19.75 4.49 -4.43
CA CYS A 11 20.49 3.33 -3.97
C CYS A 11 21.28 2.73 -5.13
N LYS A 12 22.02 1.64 -4.88
CA LYS A 12 22.95 1.07 -5.85
C LYS A 12 22.29 0.65 -7.17
N ASP A 13 21.02 0.24 -7.15
CA ASP A 13 20.29 -0.32 -8.30
C ASP A 13 18.93 0.38 -8.52
N GLY A 14 18.76 1.59 -8.04
CA GLY A 14 17.53 2.35 -8.24
C GLY A 14 17.27 3.38 -7.14
N GLN A 15 16.08 3.34 -6.57
CA GLN A 15 15.66 4.26 -5.52
C GLN A 15 14.88 3.53 -4.41
N VAL A 16 14.92 4.11 -3.22
CA VAL A 16 14.11 3.70 -2.08
C VAL A 16 13.37 4.92 -1.52
N CYS A 17 12.16 4.68 -1.03
CA CYS A 17 11.42 5.66 -0.23
C CYS A 17 11.71 5.40 1.24
N ILE A 18 12.07 6.43 1.98
CA ILE A 18 12.21 6.37 3.43
C ILE A 18 11.18 7.28 4.10
N CYS A 19 10.59 6.78 5.19
CA CYS A 19 9.62 7.52 5.97
C CYS A 19 9.91 7.33 7.45
N GLY A 20 10.18 8.42 8.16
CA GLY A 20 10.33 8.41 9.61
C GLY A 20 9.58 9.61 10.19
N ARG A 21 8.59 9.33 11.03
CA ARG A 21 7.76 10.36 11.65
C ARG A 21 8.02 10.52 13.14
N THR A 22 8.68 9.53 13.72
CA THR A 22 8.96 9.48 15.15
C THR A 22 10.45 9.48 15.42
N ARG A 23 10.82 9.91 16.62
CA ARG A 23 12.21 9.87 17.08
C ARG A 23 12.76 8.43 17.08
N ASP A 24 11.94 7.47 17.45
CA ASP A 24 12.36 6.07 17.51
C ASP A 24 12.68 5.50 16.14
N GLU A 25 11.87 5.85 15.11
CA GLU A 25 12.13 5.45 13.72
C GLU A 25 13.45 6.05 13.23
N TRP A 26 13.69 7.32 13.50
CA TRP A 26 14.97 7.95 13.19
C TRP A 26 16.16 7.29 13.90
N ASN A 27 16.03 7.04 15.20
CA ASN A 27 17.10 6.42 15.98
C ASN A 27 17.41 5.00 15.47
N ARG A 28 16.41 4.24 15.04
CA ARG A 28 16.62 2.93 14.43
C ARG A 28 17.38 3.04 13.10
N LEU A 29 17.04 4.02 12.27
CA LEU A 29 17.75 4.28 11.03
C LEU A 29 19.22 4.68 11.31
N VAL A 30 19.45 5.61 12.22
CA VAL A 30 20.80 6.01 12.64
C VAL A 30 21.60 4.80 13.13
N LYS A 31 20.99 3.92 13.92
CA LYS A 31 21.61 2.67 14.37
C LYS A 31 21.96 1.73 13.23
N ALA A 32 21.06 1.56 12.25
CA ALA A 32 21.31 0.73 11.07
C ALA A 32 22.46 1.28 10.22
N MET A 33 22.63 2.61 10.18
CA MET A 33 23.76 3.28 9.53
C MET A 33 25.09 3.16 10.30
N GLY A 34 25.09 2.54 11.47
CA GLY A 34 26.28 2.39 12.31
C GLY A 34 26.52 3.54 13.28
N SER A 35 25.48 4.31 13.60
CA SER A 35 25.52 5.43 14.58
C SER A 35 26.61 6.46 14.26
N PRO A 36 26.57 7.11 13.09
CA PRO A 36 27.58 8.09 12.71
C PRO A 36 27.57 9.31 13.63
N ASP A 37 28.75 9.85 13.97
CA ASP A 37 28.94 10.93 14.94
C ASP A 37 28.09 12.18 14.62
N TRP A 38 27.87 12.49 13.35
CA TRP A 38 27.07 13.64 12.94
C TRP A 38 25.62 13.55 13.43
N ALA A 39 25.07 12.33 13.60
CA ALA A 39 23.69 12.14 14.02
C ALA A 39 23.44 12.60 15.48
N GLU A 40 24.49 12.69 16.29
CA GLU A 40 24.41 13.18 17.66
C GLU A 40 24.41 14.71 17.78
N LEU A 41 24.66 15.43 16.69
CA LEU A 41 24.66 16.88 16.71
C LEU A 41 23.27 17.45 17.08
N PRO A 42 23.18 18.46 17.96
CA PRO A 42 21.92 19.00 18.45
C PRO A 42 20.93 19.43 17.36
N ARG A 43 21.41 19.89 16.21
CA ARG A 43 20.58 20.32 15.08
C ARG A 43 19.83 19.15 14.42
N TYR A 44 20.36 17.92 14.49
CA TYR A 44 19.71 16.71 13.96
C TYR A 44 18.88 15.96 15.01
N GLN A 45 18.70 16.54 16.18
CA GLN A 45 17.87 15.99 17.23
C GLN A 45 16.37 16.33 17.09
N ARG A 46 16.00 17.20 16.14
CA ARG A 46 14.61 17.62 15.90
C ARG A 46 14.19 17.28 14.49
N LEU A 47 13.38 16.22 14.33
CA LEU A 47 12.93 15.73 13.01
C LEU A 47 12.28 16.82 12.16
N ARG A 48 11.46 17.68 12.77
CA ARG A 48 10.83 18.80 12.05
C ARG A 48 11.85 19.82 11.58
N ALA A 49 12.84 20.15 12.38
CA ALA A 49 13.90 21.08 11.98
C ALA A 49 14.73 20.49 10.84
N MET A 50 15.08 19.22 10.90
CA MET A 50 15.74 18.54 9.77
C MET A 50 14.95 18.65 8.48
N GLY A 51 13.65 18.38 8.51
CA GLY A 51 12.79 18.42 7.32
C GLY A 51 12.43 19.83 6.82
N THR A 52 12.64 20.89 7.60
CA THR A 52 12.27 22.26 7.22
C THR A 52 13.44 23.22 7.09
N GLN A 53 14.52 22.98 7.80
CA GLN A 53 15.68 23.88 7.86
C GLN A 53 16.93 23.28 7.18
N TYR A 54 17.09 21.96 7.22
CA TYR A 54 18.31 21.28 6.78
C TYR A 54 18.03 20.02 5.92
N PRO A 55 16.97 19.96 5.09
CA PRO A 55 16.63 18.72 4.40
C PRO A 55 17.76 18.23 3.48
N GLU A 56 18.31 19.12 2.64
CA GLU A 56 19.38 18.79 1.71
C GLU A 56 20.67 18.37 2.42
N GLU A 57 21.00 19.07 3.52
CA GLU A 57 22.18 18.72 4.33
C GLU A 57 22.06 17.32 4.93
N VAL A 58 20.87 16.97 5.41
CA VAL A 58 20.65 15.62 5.98
C VAL A 58 20.60 14.57 4.88
N ASP A 59 20.03 14.88 3.72
CA ASP A 59 20.07 14.01 2.54
C ASP A 59 21.52 13.68 2.15
N ASP A 60 22.39 14.68 2.08
CA ASP A 60 23.81 14.50 1.77
C ASP A 60 24.55 13.62 2.79
N LEU A 61 24.13 13.66 4.05
CA LEU A 61 24.72 12.85 5.12
C LEU A 61 24.26 11.38 5.09
N VAL A 62 23.00 11.12 4.72
CA VAL A 62 22.45 9.75 4.68
C VAL A 62 22.67 9.07 3.33
N MET A 63 22.64 9.81 2.24
CA MET A 63 22.74 9.31 0.86
C MET A 63 23.93 8.38 0.61
N PRO A 64 25.15 8.66 1.10
CA PRO A 64 26.30 7.76 0.89
C PRO A 64 26.12 6.37 1.48
N TRP A 65 25.30 6.23 2.53
CA TRP A 65 24.98 4.93 3.08
C TRP A 65 23.99 4.19 2.19
N PHE A 66 22.90 4.84 1.76
CA PHE A 66 21.91 4.25 0.86
C PHE A 66 22.52 3.85 -0.49
N ALA A 67 23.36 4.68 -1.06
CA ALA A 67 24.00 4.44 -2.36
C ALA A 67 24.90 3.18 -2.41
N ARG A 68 25.32 2.66 -1.27
CA ARG A 68 26.15 1.43 -1.19
C ARG A 68 25.34 0.14 -1.19
N HIS A 69 24.03 0.22 -0.97
CA HIS A 69 23.16 -0.94 -0.84
C HIS A 69 22.20 -1.04 -2.04
N THR A 70 21.84 -2.26 -2.39
CA THR A 70 20.78 -2.54 -3.36
C THR A 70 19.40 -2.39 -2.73
N LYS A 71 18.35 -2.30 -3.55
CA LYS A 71 16.95 -2.31 -3.09
C LYS A 71 16.65 -3.50 -2.18
N ALA A 72 17.13 -4.70 -2.57
CA ALA A 72 16.91 -5.92 -1.80
C ALA A 72 17.64 -5.91 -0.45
N GLU A 73 18.90 -5.44 -0.41
CA GLU A 73 19.65 -5.29 0.85
C GLU A 73 18.98 -4.29 1.79
N LEU A 74 18.51 -3.15 1.26
CA LEU A 74 17.81 -2.14 2.05
C LEU A 74 16.47 -2.65 2.59
N GLU A 75 15.76 -3.45 1.82
CA GLU A 75 14.51 -4.09 2.27
C GLU A 75 14.79 -5.10 3.42
N ALA A 76 15.83 -5.91 3.30
CA ALA A 76 16.24 -6.83 4.36
C ALA A 76 16.64 -6.09 5.64
N ILE A 77 17.46 -5.05 5.54
CA ILE A 77 17.86 -4.19 6.65
C ILE A 77 16.62 -3.52 7.29
N ALA A 78 15.69 -3.07 6.45
CA ALA A 78 14.46 -2.45 6.93
C ALA A 78 13.61 -3.40 7.78
N LEU A 79 13.49 -4.66 7.37
CA LEU A 79 12.79 -5.70 8.13
C LEU A 79 13.52 -6.01 9.44
N GLU A 80 14.83 -6.18 9.40
CA GLU A 80 15.65 -6.50 10.59
C GLU A 80 15.57 -5.40 11.66
N HIS A 81 15.67 -4.15 11.23
CA HIS A 81 15.72 -2.99 12.13
C HIS A 81 14.35 -2.31 12.33
N ASN A 82 13.27 -2.87 11.77
CA ASN A 82 11.93 -2.29 11.80
C ASN A 82 11.92 -0.84 11.30
N LEU A 83 12.49 -0.62 10.12
CA LEU A 83 12.53 0.68 9.46
C LEU A 83 11.39 0.81 8.46
N ILE A 84 10.95 2.04 8.21
CA ILE A 84 10.01 2.33 7.13
C ILE A 84 10.85 2.75 5.91
N VAL A 85 11.43 1.75 5.27
CA VAL A 85 12.19 1.88 4.01
C VAL A 85 11.59 0.89 3.02
N ALA A 86 11.22 1.38 1.84
CA ALA A 86 10.62 0.55 0.81
C ALA A 86 11.30 0.80 -0.55
N PRO A 87 11.64 -0.24 -1.30
CA PRO A 87 12.11 -0.10 -2.66
C PRO A 87 11.07 0.58 -3.55
N ILE A 88 11.52 1.49 -4.40
CA ILE A 88 10.71 2.00 -5.51
C ILE A 88 10.87 1.01 -6.66
N ARG A 89 9.81 0.30 -6.95
CA ARG A 89 9.74 -0.74 -7.98
C ARG A 89 9.01 -0.24 -9.20
N ASP A 90 9.45 -0.65 -10.37
CA ASP A 90 8.65 -0.52 -11.57
C ASP A 90 7.48 -1.54 -11.57
N LEU A 91 6.66 -1.53 -12.62
CA LEU A 91 5.50 -2.40 -12.69
C LEU A 91 5.92 -3.89 -12.73
N VAL A 92 6.95 -4.24 -13.50
CA VAL A 92 7.41 -5.62 -13.62
C VAL A 92 7.97 -6.12 -12.30
N GLU A 93 8.89 -5.36 -11.70
CA GLU A 93 9.45 -5.65 -10.39
C GLU A 93 8.34 -5.80 -9.32
N SER A 94 7.29 -4.98 -9.39
CA SER A 94 6.18 -5.04 -8.44
C SER A 94 5.39 -6.32 -8.59
N LEU A 95 5.07 -6.73 -9.82
CA LEU A 95 4.28 -7.93 -10.11
C LEU A 95 5.02 -9.23 -9.77
N GLU A 96 6.35 -9.20 -9.71
CA GLU A 96 7.19 -10.36 -9.38
C GLU A 96 7.52 -10.46 -7.89
N THR A 97 7.06 -9.51 -7.06
CA THR A 97 7.34 -9.58 -5.63
C THR A 97 6.65 -10.77 -4.97
N PRO A 98 7.30 -11.43 -4.00
CA PRO A 98 6.68 -12.52 -3.22
C PRO A 98 5.34 -12.12 -2.61
N HIS A 99 5.20 -10.84 -2.23
CA HIS A 99 3.95 -10.33 -1.67
C HIS A 99 2.74 -10.53 -2.62
N PHE A 100 2.91 -10.33 -3.92
CA PHE A 100 1.84 -10.56 -4.89
C PHE A 100 1.73 -12.02 -5.33
N THR A 101 2.88 -12.69 -5.54
CA THR A 101 2.90 -14.08 -6.02
C THR A 101 2.37 -15.06 -4.96
N ASP A 102 2.81 -14.95 -3.71
CA ASP A 102 2.40 -15.83 -2.62
C ASP A 102 0.92 -15.66 -2.24
N ARG A 103 0.38 -14.48 -2.45
CA ARG A 103 -1.05 -14.20 -2.22
C ARG A 103 -1.94 -14.59 -3.39
N GLY A 104 -1.37 -15.03 -4.51
CA GLY A 104 -2.14 -15.32 -5.71
C GLY A 104 -2.89 -14.09 -6.24
N PHE A 105 -2.30 -12.90 -6.09
CA PHE A 105 -2.93 -11.67 -6.52
C PHE A 105 -3.04 -11.56 -8.04
N LEU A 106 -2.13 -12.22 -8.77
CA LEU A 106 -2.18 -12.32 -10.22
C LEU A 106 -2.68 -13.69 -10.62
N VAL A 107 -3.63 -13.72 -11.53
CA VAL A 107 -4.21 -14.93 -12.11
C VAL A 107 -4.05 -14.90 -13.62
N GLU A 108 -3.83 -16.08 -14.20
CA GLU A 108 -3.87 -16.24 -15.67
C GLU A 108 -5.31 -16.15 -16.12
N ASP A 109 -5.57 -15.32 -17.12
CA ASP A 109 -6.86 -15.18 -17.77
C ASP A 109 -6.68 -15.18 -19.29
N GLU A 110 -7.74 -15.48 -20.02
CA GLU A 110 -7.73 -15.48 -21.48
C GLU A 110 -8.56 -14.31 -22.00
N VAL A 111 -7.88 -13.34 -22.62
CA VAL A 111 -8.52 -12.16 -23.22
C VAL A 111 -8.25 -12.15 -24.71
N ALA A 112 -9.31 -12.21 -25.52
CA ALA A 112 -9.23 -12.24 -26.99
C ALA A 112 -8.30 -13.34 -27.56
N GLY A 113 -8.26 -14.51 -26.91
CA GLY A 113 -7.43 -15.65 -27.32
C GLY A 113 -5.96 -15.55 -26.90
N GLN A 114 -5.62 -14.61 -26.04
CA GLN A 114 -4.29 -14.45 -25.47
C GLN A 114 -4.31 -14.66 -23.97
N SER A 115 -3.37 -15.45 -23.45
CA SER A 115 -3.16 -15.57 -22.01
C SER A 115 -2.53 -14.29 -21.48
N VAL A 116 -3.17 -13.68 -20.49
CA VAL A 116 -2.72 -12.46 -19.83
C VAL A 116 -2.80 -12.64 -18.31
N ARG A 117 -1.88 -12.05 -17.58
CA ARG A 117 -1.98 -11.99 -16.12
C ARG A 117 -2.83 -10.80 -15.71
N THR A 118 -3.91 -11.07 -14.99
CA THR A 118 -4.83 -10.04 -14.49
C THR A 118 -4.85 -10.04 -12.97
N PRO A 119 -5.13 -8.88 -12.33
CA PRO A 119 -5.33 -8.82 -10.89
C PRO A 119 -6.54 -9.65 -10.48
N ALA A 120 -6.38 -10.47 -9.43
CA ALA A 120 -7.49 -11.11 -8.72
C ALA A 120 -8.17 -10.12 -7.77
N LEU A 121 -9.14 -10.59 -7.02
CA LEU A 121 -9.76 -9.79 -5.96
C LEU A 121 -8.73 -9.37 -4.91
N PRO A 122 -8.79 -8.14 -4.40
CA PRO A 122 -7.84 -7.63 -3.40
C PRO A 122 -7.98 -8.29 -2.02
N PHE A 123 -8.98 -9.12 -1.84
CA PHE A 123 -9.26 -9.87 -0.62
C PHE A 123 -9.55 -11.35 -0.95
N GLN A 124 -9.30 -12.21 0.03
CA GLN A 124 -9.61 -13.63 -0.05
C GLN A 124 -10.73 -13.93 0.95
N ILE A 125 -11.79 -14.56 0.47
CA ILE A 125 -12.86 -15.07 1.31
C ILE A 125 -12.69 -16.59 1.35
N ARG A 126 -12.49 -17.15 2.54
CA ARG A 126 -12.42 -18.61 2.71
C ARG A 126 -13.82 -19.19 2.48
N ASP A 127 -13.86 -20.32 1.80
CA ASP A 127 -15.07 -21.11 1.54
C ASP A 127 -16.14 -20.46 0.63
N THR A 128 -15.83 -19.38 -0.06
CA THR A 128 -16.68 -18.89 -1.14
C THR A 128 -16.15 -19.35 -2.51
N ARG A 129 -17.08 -19.65 -3.41
CA ARG A 129 -16.76 -20.03 -4.78
C ARG A 129 -16.18 -18.82 -5.53
N ALA A 130 -14.87 -18.64 -5.42
CA ALA A 130 -14.14 -17.60 -6.16
C ALA A 130 -14.32 -17.72 -7.69
N ALA A 131 -14.80 -18.88 -8.17
CA ALA A 131 -15.10 -19.12 -9.58
C ALA A 131 -16.22 -18.21 -10.14
N GLU A 132 -17.20 -17.83 -9.32
CA GLU A 132 -18.33 -17.01 -9.79
C GLU A 132 -17.95 -15.52 -9.99
N SER A 133 -16.94 -15.04 -9.26
CA SER A 133 -16.42 -13.67 -9.40
C SER A 133 -15.68 -13.45 -10.73
N ARG A 134 -15.01 -14.48 -11.24
CA ARG A 134 -14.28 -14.42 -12.52
C ARG A 134 -15.24 -14.28 -13.71
N ASP A 135 -16.42 -14.86 -13.62
CA ASP A 135 -17.43 -14.76 -14.66
C ASP A 135 -18.01 -13.35 -14.80
N ILE A 136 -18.10 -12.58 -13.72
CA ILE A 136 -18.58 -11.20 -13.76
C ILE A 136 -17.56 -10.30 -14.50
N THR A 137 -16.28 -10.41 -14.14
CA THR A 137 -15.22 -9.64 -14.79
C THR A 137 -15.09 -10.04 -16.27
N ARG A 138 -15.14 -11.34 -16.56
CA ARG A 138 -15.13 -11.88 -17.91
C ARG A 138 -16.33 -11.43 -18.71
N THR A 139 -17.53 -11.41 -18.13
CA THR A 139 -18.75 -10.93 -18.77
C THR A 139 -18.71 -9.43 -19.03
N LEU A 140 -18.13 -8.63 -18.14
CA LEU A 140 -17.96 -7.20 -18.33
C LEU A 140 -16.91 -6.88 -19.40
N LEU A 141 -15.82 -7.65 -19.46
CA LEU A 141 -14.78 -7.51 -20.47
C LEU A 141 -15.21 -8.09 -21.84
N ALA A 142 -15.91 -9.22 -21.86
CA ALA A 142 -16.41 -9.85 -23.09
C ALA A 142 -17.58 -9.09 -23.72
N LYS A 143 -18.34 -8.36 -22.96
CA LYS A 143 -19.28 -7.34 -23.44
C LYS A 143 -18.56 -6.06 -23.83
N GLY A 144 -17.25 -6.18 -24.15
CA GLY A 144 -16.40 -5.10 -24.61
C GLY A 144 -17.22 -4.16 -25.48
N SER A 145 -17.54 -3.03 -24.91
CA SER A 145 -18.56 -2.15 -25.39
C SER A 145 -18.08 -1.43 -26.63
N SER A 146 -18.33 -2.04 -27.78
CA SER A 146 -18.53 -1.27 -29.00
C SER A 146 -19.84 -0.49 -28.97
N GLU A 147 -20.69 -0.72 -27.99
CA GLU A 147 -21.90 0.06 -27.77
C GLU A 147 -21.56 1.30 -26.93
N PRO A 148 -21.88 2.51 -27.43
CA PRO A 148 -21.77 3.71 -26.63
C PRO A 148 -22.62 3.56 -25.37
N TRP A 149 -22.08 3.95 -24.23
CA TRP A 149 -22.79 3.99 -22.92
C TRP A 149 -24.10 4.79 -23.07
N ASN A 150 -25.21 4.11 -23.29
CA ASN A 150 -26.52 4.71 -23.49
C ASN A 150 -27.30 4.89 -22.18
N GLY A 151 -26.67 5.48 -21.20
CA GLY A 151 -27.33 5.88 -19.97
C GLY A 151 -27.43 4.78 -18.91
N VAL A 152 -27.62 5.20 -17.67
CA VAL A 152 -27.95 4.32 -16.55
C VAL A 152 -29.22 3.54 -16.92
N PRO A 153 -29.23 2.19 -16.81
CA PRO A 153 -30.47 1.46 -16.93
C PRO A 153 -31.45 2.06 -15.92
N THR A 154 -32.55 2.62 -16.41
CA THR A 154 -33.63 3.05 -15.55
C THR A 154 -34.12 1.79 -14.84
N ALA A 155 -33.78 1.61 -13.60
CA ALA A 155 -34.29 0.49 -12.80
C ALA A 155 -35.80 0.62 -12.72
N THR A 156 -36.52 -0.10 -13.56
CA THR A 156 -37.99 -0.13 -13.60
C THR A 156 -38.61 -1.01 -12.52
N ALA A 157 -37.78 -1.60 -11.67
CA ALA A 157 -38.21 -2.21 -10.43
C ALA A 157 -37.18 -1.84 -9.34
N THR A 158 -37.59 -1.07 -8.35
CA THR A 158 -36.84 -1.02 -7.11
C THR A 158 -36.91 -2.43 -6.51
N PRO A 159 -35.82 -3.21 -6.48
CA PRO A 159 -35.82 -4.45 -5.73
C PRO A 159 -36.24 -4.08 -4.30
N ALA A 160 -37.07 -4.89 -3.66
CA ALA A 160 -37.27 -4.77 -2.23
C ALA A 160 -35.86 -4.71 -1.60
N PRO A 161 -35.59 -3.82 -0.63
CA PRO A 161 -34.26 -3.67 -0.07
C PRO A 161 -33.84 -5.06 0.42
N ALA A 162 -32.90 -5.66 -0.31
CA ALA A 162 -32.28 -6.90 0.13
C ALA A 162 -31.65 -6.57 1.48
N GLU A 163 -31.95 -7.37 2.48
CA GLU A 163 -31.33 -7.23 3.79
C GLU A 163 -29.81 -7.17 3.58
N GLN A 164 -29.18 -6.10 4.05
CA GLN A 164 -27.74 -5.95 3.88
C GLN A 164 -27.03 -7.08 4.63
N PRO A 165 -25.92 -7.62 4.09
CA PRO A 165 -25.30 -8.84 4.63
C PRO A 165 -24.92 -8.77 6.10
N LEU A 166 -24.69 -7.57 6.64
CA LEU A 166 -24.29 -7.36 8.03
C LEU A 166 -25.37 -6.67 8.89
N THR A 167 -26.64 -6.67 8.42
CA THR A 167 -27.75 -6.16 9.19
C THR A 167 -27.83 -6.86 10.55
N GLY A 168 -27.94 -6.07 11.63
CA GLY A 168 -27.97 -6.57 13.01
C GLY A 168 -26.59 -6.76 13.66
N LEU A 169 -25.50 -6.64 12.91
CA LEU A 169 -24.17 -6.63 13.48
C LEU A 169 -23.83 -5.23 14.04
N ARG A 170 -23.35 -5.19 15.28
CA ARG A 170 -22.84 -3.96 15.90
C ARG A 170 -21.31 -4.03 16.00
N VAL A 171 -20.63 -2.99 15.53
CA VAL A 171 -19.17 -2.88 15.47
C VAL A 171 -18.71 -1.67 16.26
N LEU A 172 -17.75 -1.85 17.17
CA LEU A 172 -17.05 -0.76 17.83
C LEU A 172 -15.77 -0.46 17.06
N ASP A 173 -15.68 0.73 16.47
CA ASP A 173 -14.52 1.17 15.68
C ASP A 173 -13.62 2.07 16.54
N PHE A 174 -12.53 1.50 17.07
CA PHE A 174 -11.44 2.23 17.72
C PHE A 174 -10.33 2.63 16.74
N GLY A 175 -10.61 2.50 15.45
CA GLY A 175 -9.64 2.80 14.40
C GLY A 175 -9.26 4.27 14.38
N TRP A 176 -7.95 4.52 14.28
CA TRP A 176 -7.40 5.86 14.15
C TRP A 176 -6.47 5.87 12.94
N VAL A 177 -6.52 6.91 12.14
CA VAL A 177 -5.74 7.09 10.89
C VAL A 177 -6.05 6.02 9.82
N TRP A 178 -6.45 6.47 8.67
CA TRP A 178 -6.64 5.79 7.38
C TRP A 178 -7.27 4.39 7.41
N SER A 179 -6.45 3.33 7.44
CA SER A 179 -6.90 1.95 7.18
C SER A 179 -7.94 1.45 8.17
N ALA A 180 -7.82 1.77 9.45
CA ALA A 180 -8.74 1.26 10.44
C ALA A 180 -10.13 1.89 10.34
N PRO A 181 -10.30 3.24 10.24
CA PRO A 181 -11.59 3.84 9.96
C PRO A 181 -12.21 3.40 8.63
N TRP A 182 -11.41 3.07 7.64
CA TRP A 182 -11.88 2.54 6.37
C TRP A 182 -12.60 1.20 6.52
N VAL A 183 -12.10 0.32 7.39
CA VAL A 183 -12.78 -0.95 7.71
C VAL A 183 -14.16 -0.69 8.29
N GLY A 184 -14.27 0.23 9.25
CA GLY A 184 -15.55 0.63 9.82
C GLY A 184 -16.53 1.15 8.76
N ALA A 185 -16.06 1.99 7.85
CA ALA A 185 -16.89 2.52 6.76
C ALA A 185 -17.43 1.40 5.85
N ILE A 186 -16.58 0.46 5.42
CA ILE A 186 -16.99 -0.68 4.58
C ILE A 186 -18.03 -1.56 5.32
N LEU A 187 -17.81 -1.84 6.60
CA LEU A 187 -18.76 -2.63 7.38
C LEU A 187 -20.12 -1.92 7.51
N GLY A 188 -20.11 -0.60 7.66
CA GLY A 188 -21.32 0.21 7.67
C GLY A 188 -22.08 0.18 6.35
N GLU A 189 -21.37 0.27 5.21
CA GLU A 189 -21.95 0.13 3.87
C GLU A 189 -22.59 -1.24 3.64
N LEU A 190 -22.07 -2.27 4.31
CA LEU A 190 -22.62 -3.63 4.26
C LEU A 190 -23.76 -3.85 5.27
N GLY A 191 -24.18 -2.83 6.01
CA GLY A 191 -25.33 -2.84 6.90
C GLY A 191 -25.04 -3.01 8.38
N ALA A 192 -23.78 -3.00 8.81
CA ALA A 192 -23.46 -3.02 10.23
C ALA A 192 -23.72 -1.66 10.89
N GLU A 193 -24.15 -1.68 12.16
CA GLU A 193 -24.18 -0.49 13.02
C GLU A 193 -22.77 -0.23 13.53
N VAL A 194 -22.09 0.78 12.99
CA VAL A 194 -20.72 1.12 13.38
C VAL A 194 -20.72 2.28 14.36
N ILE A 195 -20.18 2.03 15.54
CA ILE A 195 -20.04 3.02 16.62
C ILE A 195 -18.56 3.39 16.72
N LYS A 196 -18.24 4.67 16.57
CA LYS A 196 -16.88 5.21 16.62
C LYS A 196 -16.61 5.92 17.94
#